data_3e9ced830351271d7f1b90085437bc8b
#
_entry.id   3e9ced830351271d7f1b90085437bc8b
#
_cell.length_a   1.000
_cell.length_b   1.000
_cell.length_c   1.000
_cell.angle_alpha   90.00
_cell.angle_beta   90.00
_cell.angle_gamma   90.00
#
_symmetry.space_group_name_H-M   'P 1'
#
loop_
_entity.id
_entity.type
_entity.pdbx_description
1 polymer ?
#
loop_
_entity_poly.entity_id
_entity_poly.type
_entity_poly.pdbx_seq_one_letter_code
_entity_poly.pdbx_strand_id
1 'polypeptide(L)'
;MIANTPPASFEIEPQGEYSLEESASFIDAWHKAPADGPAGGGGHLHLAFLTDSGWEPVGLCLTQAASGTVHADVYGSGETMRIKDQVARILSLDVDGRGWPEVGRRDPVAGRLQNTFPGFRPVNWSNAYEAAAWCILSARIAMRQAQGMKDRMSRELGHEVDIHGHRLWVFPSPERLAALGSFRGLFGRKVEYLNRLGQSALEGRLDTETLRRMPPDESLAALRSLAGIGEFGSQLVRLRALSAWLPCAKRME
;
A
#
# COMPACT_ATOMS: atom_id res chain seq x y z
N MET A 1 14.97 17.24 -3.36
CA MET A 1 14.51 17.21 -4.75
C MET A 1 15.19 16.03 -5.41
N ILE A 2 14.40 14.99 -5.76
CA ILE A 2 14.89 13.87 -6.55
C ILE A 2 15.03 14.39 -7.98
N ALA A 3 16.25 14.35 -8.52
CA ALA A 3 16.59 14.94 -9.80
C ALA A 3 15.82 14.30 -10.96
N ASN A 4 15.58 15.10 -11.98
CA ASN A 4 14.97 14.76 -13.28
C ASN A 4 15.92 13.85 -14.11
N THR A 5 16.31 12.70 -13.54
CA THR A 5 16.99 11.64 -14.30
C THR A 5 15.93 10.95 -15.15
N PRO A 6 16.23 10.53 -16.40
CA PRO A 6 15.26 9.77 -17.18
C PRO A 6 14.81 8.57 -16.34
N PRO A 7 13.50 8.40 -16.13
CA PRO A 7 13.01 7.38 -15.21
C PRO A 7 13.38 5.99 -15.74
N ALA A 8 13.74 5.10 -14.82
CA ALA A 8 13.65 3.68 -15.12
C ALA A 8 12.18 3.35 -15.37
N SER A 9 11.89 2.40 -16.24
CA SER A 9 10.53 2.00 -16.52
C SER A 9 10.38 0.49 -16.53
N PHE A 10 9.15 0.03 -16.33
CA PHE A 10 8.78 -1.37 -16.47
C PHE A 10 7.32 -1.52 -16.92
N GLU A 11 6.98 -2.72 -17.33
CA GLU A 11 5.61 -3.08 -17.71
C GLU A 11 5.12 -4.25 -16.88
N ILE A 12 3.80 -4.27 -16.60
CA ILE A 12 3.09 -5.37 -15.96
C ILE A 12 1.91 -5.76 -16.86
N GLU A 13 1.83 -7.03 -17.21
CA GLU A 13 0.68 -7.61 -17.91
C GLU A 13 -0.27 -8.26 -16.88
N PRO A 14 -1.45 -7.67 -16.61
CA PRO A 14 -2.40 -8.25 -15.67
C PRO A 14 -2.93 -9.59 -16.19
N GLN A 15 -2.98 -10.60 -15.33
CA GLN A 15 -3.65 -11.84 -15.65
C GLN A 15 -5.16 -11.69 -15.37
N GLY A 16 -5.96 -11.56 -16.45
CA GLY A 16 -7.39 -11.24 -16.38
C GLY A 16 -7.65 -9.74 -16.36
N GLU A 17 -8.93 -9.38 -16.25
CA GLU A 17 -9.38 -7.99 -16.34
C GLU A 17 -8.79 -7.11 -15.22
N TYR A 18 -8.35 -5.91 -15.59
CA TYR A 18 -7.85 -4.89 -14.68
C TYR A 18 -8.14 -3.50 -15.24
N SER A 19 -8.51 -2.57 -14.36
CA SER A 19 -8.69 -1.15 -14.66
C SER A 19 -7.84 -0.29 -13.73
N LEU A 20 -6.87 0.44 -14.30
CA LEU A 20 -6.07 1.42 -13.59
C LEU A 20 -6.93 2.61 -13.13
N GLU A 21 -7.93 2.98 -13.94
CA GLU A 21 -8.88 4.05 -13.62
C GLU A 21 -9.70 3.73 -12.36
N GLU A 22 -10.19 2.49 -12.22
CA GLU A 22 -10.91 2.05 -11.02
C GLU A 22 -9.99 2.05 -9.78
N SER A 23 -8.73 1.67 -9.95
CA SER A 23 -7.74 1.74 -8.87
C SER A 23 -7.44 3.18 -8.46
N ALA A 24 -7.30 4.10 -9.43
CA ALA A 24 -7.11 5.53 -9.18
C ALA A 24 -8.32 6.13 -8.46
N SER A 25 -9.54 5.84 -8.94
CA SER A 25 -10.79 6.29 -8.33
C SER A 25 -10.93 5.82 -6.88
N PHE A 26 -10.52 4.58 -6.58
CA PHE A 26 -10.51 4.05 -5.21
C PHE A 26 -9.52 4.81 -4.32
N ILE A 27 -8.31 5.07 -4.82
CA ILE A 27 -7.27 5.81 -4.07
C ILE A 27 -7.74 7.24 -3.79
N ASP A 28 -8.29 7.93 -4.77
CA ASP A 28 -8.81 9.29 -4.63
C ASP A 28 -9.98 9.37 -3.64
N ALA A 29 -10.90 8.40 -3.68
CA ALA A 29 -12.00 8.31 -2.73
C ALA A 29 -11.51 8.06 -1.29
N TRP A 30 -10.43 7.31 -1.12
CA TRP A 30 -9.82 7.06 0.19
C TRP A 30 -9.10 8.30 0.72
N HIS A 31 -8.39 9.04 -0.11
CA HIS A 31 -7.61 10.22 0.27
C HIS A 31 -8.45 11.50 0.37
N LYS A 32 -9.71 11.50 -0.14
CA LYS A 32 -10.56 12.70 -0.25
C LYS A 32 -9.78 13.97 -0.57
N ALA A 33 -9.39 14.07 -1.83
CA ALA A 33 -8.72 15.21 -2.46
C ALA A 33 -7.66 15.89 -1.58
N PRO A 34 -6.39 15.55 -1.72
CA PRO A 34 -5.33 16.39 -1.23
C PRO A 34 -5.48 17.78 -1.86
N ALA A 35 -5.01 18.81 -1.16
CA ALA A 35 -4.98 20.18 -1.69
C ALA A 35 -4.17 20.31 -3.01
N ASP A 36 -3.45 19.28 -3.37
CA ASP A 36 -2.52 19.21 -4.52
C ASP A 36 -3.11 18.46 -5.74
N GLY A 37 -4.40 18.15 -5.73
CA GLY A 37 -5.11 17.49 -6.84
C GLY A 37 -5.28 15.97 -6.66
N PRO A 38 -6.09 15.30 -7.52
CA PRO A 38 -6.31 13.87 -7.46
C PRO A 38 -5.03 13.10 -7.79
N ALA A 39 -4.85 11.91 -7.18
CA ALA A 39 -3.76 10.99 -7.51
C ALA A 39 -3.87 10.46 -8.95
N GLY A 40 -5.09 10.49 -9.53
CA GLY A 40 -5.36 10.12 -10.91
C GLY A 40 -6.02 11.26 -11.67
N GLY A 41 -5.56 11.49 -12.89
CA GLY A 41 -6.14 12.46 -13.82
C GLY A 41 -5.58 12.25 -15.23
N GLY A 42 -6.43 12.34 -16.27
CA GLY A 42 -5.97 12.17 -17.66
C GLY A 42 -5.43 10.78 -18.02
N GLY A 43 -5.85 9.71 -17.29
CA GLY A 43 -5.41 8.34 -17.57
C GLY A 43 -4.10 7.94 -16.86
N HIS A 44 -3.63 8.75 -15.91
CA HIS A 44 -2.43 8.48 -15.10
C HIS A 44 -2.80 8.20 -13.65
N LEU A 45 -2.06 7.31 -13.00
CA LEU A 45 -2.06 7.13 -11.54
C LEU A 45 -0.65 7.42 -10.99
N HIS A 46 -0.57 8.35 -10.05
CA HIS A 46 0.69 8.64 -9.36
C HIS A 46 0.71 7.97 -8.00
N LEU A 47 1.77 7.23 -7.72
CA LEU A 47 2.03 6.61 -6.42
C LEU A 47 3.36 7.10 -5.86
N ALA A 48 3.45 7.22 -4.53
CA ALA A 48 4.71 7.45 -3.84
C ALA A 48 4.75 6.64 -2.55
N PHE A 49 5.85 5.91 -2.33
CA PHE A 49 6.00 5.03 -1.17
C PHE A 49 7.47 4.74 -0.86
N LEU A 50 7.73 4.10 0.29
CA LEU A 50 9.03 3.52 0.61
C LEU A 50 9.16 2.14 0.00
N THR A 51 10.32 1.85 -0.61
CA THR A 51 10.62 0.50 -1.11
C THR A 51 10.63 -0.52 0.02
N ASP A 52 10.26 -1.76 -0.27
CA ASP A 52 10.31 -2.88 0.69
C ASP A 52 11.75 -3.17 1.17
N SER A 53 12.74 -2.88 0.33
CA SER A 53 14.15 -3.06 0.65
C SER A 53 14.87 -1.71 0.67
N GLY A 54 15.48 -1.37 1.80
CA GLY A 54 16.28 -0.16 1.94
C GLY A 54 15.49 1.10 2.31
N TRP A 55 14.17 1.05 2.32
CA TRP A 55 13.30 2.17 2.71
C TRP A 55 13.53 3.45 1.89
N GLU A 56 13.88 3.27 0.61
CA GLU A 56 14.10 4.37 -0.32
C GLU A 56 12.77 4.97 -0.77
N PRO A 57 12.62 6.30 -0.77
CA PRO A 57 11.43 6.93 -1.30
C PRO A 57 11.42 6.86 -2.83
N VAL A 58 10.33 6.34 -3.39
CA VAL A 58 10.11 6.28 -4.83
C VAL A 58 8.77 6.86 -5.20
N GLY A 59 8.71 7.46 -6.39
CA GLY A 59 7.49 7.89 -7.05
C GLY A 59 7.29 7.12 -8.33
N LEU A 60 6.04 6.95 -8.73
CA LEU A 60 5.68 6.29 -9.99
C LEU A 60 4.58 7.05 -10.70
N CYS A 61 4.71 7.14 -12.02
CA CYS A 61 3.62 7.49 -12.92
C CYS A 61 3.20 6.23 -13.67
N LEU A 62 1.97 5.79 -13.47
CA LEU A 62 1.43 4.60 -14.11
C LEU A 62 0.41 5.00 -15.17
N THR A 63 0.45 4.31 -16.31
CA THR A 63 -0.52 4.42 -17.40
C THR A 63 -0.97 3.04 -17.82
N GLN A 64 -2.16 2.92 -18.41
CA GLN A 64 -2.65 1.66 -18.94
C GLN A 64 -2.89 1.77 -20.43
N ALA A 65 -2.26 0.89 -21.19
CA ALA A 65 -2.45 0.79 -22.63
C ALA A 65 -3.80 0.13 -22.97
N ALA A 66 -4.29 0.34 -24.19
CA ALA A 66 -5.49 -0.31 -24.69
C ALA A 66 -5.40 -1.86 -24.69
N SER A 67 -4.19 -2.41 -24.73
CA SER A 67 -3.93 -3.85 -24.54
C SER A 67 -4.22 -4.35 -23.12
N GLY A 68 -4.38 -3.45 -22.14
CA GLY A 68 -4.49 -3.77 -20.72
C GLY A 68 -3.16 -3.74 -19.97
N THR A 69 -2.02 -3.68 -20.66
CA THR A 69 -0.68 -3.59 -20.06
C THR A 69 -0.54 -2.30 -19.27
N VAL A 70 -0.02 -2.40 -18.03
CA VAL A 70 0.29 -1.25 -17.19
C VAL A 70 1.76 -0.91 -17.37
N HIS A 71 2.04 0.31 -17.81
CA HIS A 71 3.37 0.89 -17.90
C HIS A 71 3.64 1.77 -16.68
N ALA A 72 4.84 1.73 -16.15
CA ALA A 72 5.27 2.53 -15.00
C ALA A 72 6.61 3.21 -15.25
N ASP A 73 6.64 4.53 -15.09
CA ASP A 73 7.85 5.33 -15.00
C ASP A 73 8.22 5.51 -13.53
N VAL A 74 9.50 5.26 -13.19
CA VAL A 74 10.01 5.26 -11.81
C VAL A 74 10.85 6.49 -11.55
N TYR A 75 10.50 7.25 -10.54
CA TYR A 75 11.20 8.43 -10.04
C TYR A 75 11.83 8.12 -8.68
N GLY A 76 13.13 8.18 -8.58
CA GLY A 76 13.88 7.88 -7.37
C GLY A 76 14.91 6.76 -7.57
N SER A 77 15.45 6.26 -6.47
CA SER A 77 16.46 5.19 -6.44
C SER A 77 15.82 3.88 -5.98
N GLY A 78 16.38 2.77 -6.44
CA GLY A 78 15.95 1.43 -6.05
C GLY A 78 16.10 0.42 -7.19
N GLU A 79 16.03 -0.84 -6.84
CA GLU A 79 16.07 -1.94 -7.79
C GLU A 79 14.73 -2.04 -8.53
N THR A 80 14.73 -1.73 -9.83
CA THR A 80 13.50 -1.63 -10.66
C THR A 80 12.63 -2.89 -10.59
N MET A 81 13.23 -4.08 -10.57
CA MET A 81 12.47 -5.34 -10.49
C MET A 81 11.75 -5.48 -9.14
N ARG A 82 12.37 -5.10 -8.03
CA ARG A 82 11.71 -5.11 -6.71
C ARG A 82 10.59 -4.09 -6.62
N ILE A 83 10.79 -2.90 -7.21
CA ILE A 83 9.73 -1.88 -7.31
C ILE A 83 8.57 -2.41 -8.15
N LYS A 84 8.84 -3.10 -9.26
CA LYS A 84 7.81 -3.75 -10.09
C LYS A 84 6.99 -4.77 -9.28
N ASP A 85 7.64 -5.64 -8.53
CA ASP A 85 6.97 -6.65 -7.69
C ASP A 85 6.12 -5.99 -6.59
N GLN A 86 6.64 -4.92 -5.98
CA GLN A 86 5.92 -4.14 -4.98
C GLN A 86 4.68 -3.46 -5.59
N VAL A 87 4.79 -2.85 -6.77
CA VAL A 87 3.65 -2.24 -7.49
C VAL A 87 2.62 -3.29 -7.87
N ALA A 88 3.07 -4.46 -8.37
CA ALA A 88 2.18 -5.57 -8.69
C ALA A 88 1.35 -5.98 -7.46
N ARG A 89 1.97 -6.05 -6.28
CA ARG A 89 1.29 -6.34 -5.01
C ARG A 89 0.35 -5.21 -4.58
N ILE A 90 0.77 -3.94 -4.68
CA ILE A 90 -0.06 -2.79 -4.31
C ILE A 90 -1.36 -2.79 -5.11
N LEU A 91 -1.29 -3.04 -6.41
CA LEU A 91 -2.42 -3.01 -7.33
C LEU A 91 -3.07 -4.39 -7.55
N SER A 92 -2.66 -5.42 -6.78
CA SER A 92 -3.12 -6.83 -6.93
C SER A 92 -2.95 -7.38 -8.34
N LEU A 93 -1.89 -6.96 -9.05
CA LEU A 93 -1.54 -7.45 -10.39
C LEU A 93 -0.72 -8.75 -10.33
N ASP A 94 -0.23 -9.12 -9.16
CA ASP A 94 0.42 -10.40 -8.84
C ASP A 94 -0.58 -11.54 -8.63
N VAL A 95 -1.89 -11.25 -8.70
CA VAL A 95 -2.97 -12.21 -8.55
C VAL A 95 -3.55 -12.58 -9.92
N ASP A 96 -3.72 -13.89 -10.19
CA ASP A 96 -4.42 -14.36 -11.37
C ASP A 96 -5.93 -14.10 -11.25
N GLY A 97 -6.41 -13.09 -11.97
CA GLY A 97 -7.82 -12.67 -11.99
C GLY A 97 -8.66 -13.35 -13.07
N ARG A 98 -8.11 -14.27 -13.88
CA ARG A 98 -8.84 -14.91 -15.00
C ARG A 98 -10.06 -15.68 -14.55
N GLY A 99 -10.05 -16.22 -13.34
CA GLY A 99 -11.20 -16.91 -12.74
C GLY A 99 -12.28 -15.99 -12.15
N TRP A 100 -12.02 -14.71 -12.03
CA TRP A 100 -12.94 -13.76 -11.37
C TRP A 100 -14.32 -13.65 -12.04
N PRO A 101 -14.46 -13.61 -13.39
CA PRO A 101 -15.76 -13.58 -14.05
C PRO A 101 -16.64 -14.79 -13.72
N GLU A 102 -16.05 -15.96 -13.50
CA GLU A 102 -16.79 -17.16 -13.11
C GLU A 102 -17.44 -17.03 -11.72
N VAL A 103 -16.76 -16.34 -10.79
CA VAL A 103 -17.33 -16.05 -9.47
C VAL A 103 -18.60 -15.21 -9.62
N GLY A 104 -18.60 -14.19 -10.46
CA GLY A 104 -19.77 -13.34 -10.71
C GLY A 104 -20.94 -14.08 -11.37
N ARG A 105 -20.67 -15.12 -12.15
CA ARG A 105 -21.73 -15.97 -12.71
C ARG A 105 -22.41 -16.84 -11.66
N ARG A 106 -21.69 -17.23 -10.61
CA ARG A 106 -22.21 -18.08 -9.51
C ARG A 106 -22.83 -17.30 -8.38
N ASP A 107 -22.32 -16.09 -8.14
CA ASP A 107 -22.77 -15.21 -7.05
C ASP A 107 -23.33 -13.90 -7.63
N PRO A 108 -24.65 -13.66 -7.51
CA PRO A 108 -25.27 -12.43 -8.02
C PRO A 108 -24.76 -11.15 -7.35
N VAL A 109 -24.22 -11.21 -6.12
CA VAL A 109 -23.63 -10.04 -5.46
C VAL A 109 -22.29 -9.72 -6.10
N ALA A 110 -21.43 -10.73 -6.28
CA ALA A 110 -20.17 -10.57 -6.97
C ALA A 110 -20.38 -10.09 -8.43
N GLY A 111 -21.38 -10.65 -9.13
CA GLY A 111 -21.71 -10.23 -10.50
C GLY A 111 -22.12 -8.75 -10.59
N ARG A 112 -22.92 -8.26 -9.63
CA ARG A 112 -23.26 -6.83 -9.57
C ARG A 112 -22.04 -5.97 -9.32
N LEU A 113 -21.13 -6.38 -8.42
CA LEU A 113 -19.89 -5.65 -8.15
C LEU A 113 -18.98 -5.60 -9.38
N GLN A 114 -18.84 -6.69 -10.11
CA GLN A 114 -18.08 -6.75 -11.36
C GLN A 114 -18.62 -5.80 -12.42
N ASN A 115 -19.95 -5.74 -12.55
CA ASN A 115 -20.60 -4.81 -13.49
C ASN A 115 -20.52 -3.35 -13.06
N THR A 116 -20.48 -3.09 -11.75
CA THR A 116 -20.41 -1.71 -11.21
C THR A 116 -18.98 -1.17 -11.26
N PHE A 117 -17.99 -2.03 -11.05
CA PHE A 117 -16.56 -1.71 -10.98
C PHE A 117 -15.77 -2.65 -11.89
N PRO A 118 -15.89 -2.52 -13.23
CA PRO A 118 -15.25 -3.41 -14.17
C PRO A 118 -13.72 -3.33 -14.07
N GLY A 119 -13.08 -4.50 -13.91
CA GLY A 119 -11.64 -4.57 -13.78
C GLY A 119 -11.06 -4.06 -12.46
N PHE A 120 -11.90 -3.66 -11.49
CA PHE A 120 -11.40 -3.26 -10.17
C PHE A 120 -10.72 -4.42 -9.45
N ARG A 121 -9.54 -4.15 -8.91
CA ARG A 121 -8.82 -5.05 -7.99
C ARG A 121 -8.51 -4.30 -6.69
N PRO A 122 -8.49 -5.00 -5.53
CA PRO A 122 -8.17 -4.35 -4.26
C PRO A 122 -6.81 -3.66 -4.31
N VAL A 123 -6.77 -2.38 -3.95
CA VAL A 123 -5.52 -1.64 -3.79
C VAL A 123 -5.00 -1.87 -2.37
N ASN A 124 -3.78 -2.34 -2.25
CA ASN A 124 -3.14 -2.69 -0.99
C ASN A 124 -2.22 -1.59 -0.45
N TRP A 125 -1.80 -1.73 0.81
CA TRP A 125 -0.75 -0.89 1.39
C TRP A 125 0.59 -1.14 0.68
N SER A 126 1.42 -0.11 0.64
CA SER A 126 2.73 -0.19 0.01
C SER A 126 3.61 -1.30 0.61
N ASN A 127 3.57 -1.45 1.93
CA ASN A 127 4.33 -2.45 2.67
C ASN A 127 3.70 -2.76 4.04
N ALA A 128 4.22 -3.79 4.71
CA ALA A 128 3.76 -4.21 6.03
C ALA A 128 4.01 -3.14 7.11
N TYR A 129 5.09 -2.37 6.99
CA TYR A 129 5.44 -1.29 7.90
C TYR A 129 4.39 -0.18 7.90
N GLU A 130 4.02 0.33 6.73
CA GLU A 130 3.03 1.40 6.61
C GLU A 130 1.64 0.94 7.05
N ALA A 131 1.25 -0.30 6.73
CA ALA A 131 0.00 -0.89 7.19
C ALA A 131 -0.03 -1.05 8.73
N ALA A 132 1.07 -1.47 9.35
CA ALA A 132 1.18 -1.56 10.80
C ALA A 132 1.15 -0.18 11.47
N ALA A 133 1.83 0.81 10.89
CA ALA A 133 1.77 2.20 11.36
C ALA A 133 0.33 2.73 11.30
N TRP A 134 -0.40 2.45 10.23
CA TRP A 134 -1.82 2.78 10.12
C TRP A 134 -2.67 2.16 11.24
N CYS A 135 -2.44 0.89 11.59
CA CYS A 135 -3.16 0.25 12.70
C CYS A 135 -2.95 0.98 14.04
N ILE A 136 -1.73 1.46 14.29
CA ILE A 136 -1.41 2.24 15.50
C ILE A 136 -2.08 3.62 15.44
N LEU A 137 -1.96 4.33 14.31
CA LEU A 137 -2.51 5.66 14.12
C LEU A 137 -4.03 5.67 14.26
N SER A 138 -4.71 4.73 13.60
CA SER A 138 -6.18 4.65 13.55
C SER A 138 -6.83 4.09 14.81
N ALA A 139 -6.06 3.51 15.73
CA ALA A 139 -6.60 2.92 16.94
C ALA A 139 -7.40 3.95 17.77
N ARG A 140 -8.68 3.63 18.02
CA ARG A 140 -9.62 4.40 18.88
C ARG A 140 -9.83 5.86 18.47
N ILE A 141 -9.68 6.18 17.20
CA ILE A 141 -10.06 7.49 16.64
C ILE A 141 -10.84 7.30 15.33
N ALA A 142 -11.56 8.34 14.92
CA ALA A 142 -12.27 8.29 13.65
C ALA A 142 -11.28 8.16 12.47
N MET A 143 -11.68 7.40 11.45
CA MET A 143 -10.89 7.16 10.24
C MET A 143 -10.35 8.45 9.62
N ARG A 144 -11.20 9.48 9.52
CA ARG A 144 -10.82 10.79 8.99
C ARG A 144 -9.74 11.49 9.80
N GLN A 145 -9.76 11.33 11.13
CA GLN A 145 -8.71 11.87 11.99
C GLN A 145 -7.39 11.13 11.81
N ALA A 146 -7.46 9.79 11.68
CA ALA A 146 -6.28 8.97 11.42
C ALA A 146 -5.64 9.32 10.08
N GLN A 147 -6.46 9.50 9.03
CA GLN A 147 -5.98 9.91 7.72
C GLN A 147 -5.29 11.27 7.79
N GLY A 148 -5.93 12.29 8.36
CA GLY A 148 -5.31 13.61 8.51
C GLY A 148 -4.04 13.60 9.38
N MET A 149 -3.92 12.64 10.31
CA MET A 149 -2.71 12.41 11.09
C MET A 149 -1.60 11.83 10.22
N LYS A 150 -1.90 10.78 9.46
CA LYS A 150 -0.96 10.15 8.54
C LYS A 150 -0.44 11.14 7.50
N ASP A 151 -1.34 11.92 6.86
CA ASP A 151 -0.98 12.93 5.86
C ASP A 151 -0.04 13.99 6.43
N ARG A 152 -0.32 14.46 7.64
CA ARG A 152 0.53 15.42 8.34
C ARG A 152 1.90 14.82 8.69
N MET A 153 1.94 13.58 9.17
CA MET A 153 3.21 12.90 9.42
C MET A 153 4.04 12.73 8.15
N SER A 154 3.40 12.39 7.03
CA SER A 154 4.07 12.29 5.74
C SER A 154 4.65 13.63 5.30
N ARG A 155 3.92 14.75 5.47
CA ARG A 155 4.39 16.09 5.11
C ARG A 155 5.50 16.62 6.02
N GLU A 156 5.43 16.38 7.31
CA GLU A 156 6.36 16.94 8.30
C GLU A 156 7.62 16.07 8.50
N LEU A 157 7.52 14.76 8.37
CA LEU A 157 8.56 13.80 8.70
C LEU A 157 8.97 12.88 7.54
N GLY A 158 8.17 12.81 6.50
CA GLY A 158 8.39 11.94 5.34
C GLY A 158 9.24 12.60 4.26
N HIS A 159 9.09 12.11 3.05
CA HIS A 159 9.82 12.59 1.88
C HIS A 159 8.86 13.12 0.82
N GLU A 160 9.19 14.26 0.24
CA GLU A 160 8.49 14.81 -0.92
C GLU A 160 9.05 14.19 -2.20
N VAL A 161 8.16 13.76 -3.08
CA VAL A 161 8.47 13.27 -4.42
C VAL A 161 7.66 14.09 -5.41
N ASP A 162 8.31 14.69 -6.40
CA ASP A 162 7.67 15.41 -7.50
C ASP A 162 7.59 14.50 -8.73
N ILE A 163 6.39 14.35 -9.26
CA ILE A 163 6.12 13.59 -10.49
C ILE A 163 5.35 14.51 -11.44
N HIS A 164 6.00 14.99 -12.48
CA HIS A 164 5.41 15.92 -13.47
C HIS A 164 4.76 17.17 -12.84
N GLY A 165 5.33 17.69 -11.74
CA GLY A 165 4.78 18.86 -11.03
C GLY A 165 3.70 18.49 -9.99
N HIS A 166 3.35 17.21 -9.86
CA HIS A 166 2.51 16.71 -8.78
C HIS A 166 3.36 16.31 -7.59
N ARG A 167 3.18 16.99 -6.46
CA ARG A 167 3.90 16.71 -5.22
C ARG A 167 3.18 15.66 -4.38
N LEU A 168 3.85 14.54 -4.15
CA LEU A 168 3.39 13.45 -3.31
C LEU A 168 4.28 13.32 -2.07
N TRP A 169 3.70 12.84 -0.98
CA TRP A 169 4.39 12.71 0.30
C TRP A 169 4.43 11.25 0.72
N VAL A 170 5.64 10.73 0.84
CA VAL A 170 5.90 9.38 1.32
C VAL A 170 5.86 9.35 2.84
N PHE A 171 5.35 8.28 3.43
CA PHE A 171 5.30 8.09 4.88
C PHE A 171 6.73 8.12 5.48
N PRO A 172 6.92 8.59 6.74
CA PRO A 172 8.24 8.64 7.37
C PRO A 172 8.97 7.29 7.35
N SER A 173 10.29 7.34 7.12
CA SER A 173 11.12 6.13 7.17
C SER A 173 11.16 5.51 8.58
N PRO A 174 11.54 4.23 8.71
CA PRO A 174 11.68 3.57 10.01
C PRO A 174 12.60 4.30 10.98
N GLU A 175 13.70 4.89 10.50
CA GLU A 175 14.64 5.68 11.31
C GLU A 175 13.94 6.91 11.90
N ARG A 176 13.12 7.60 11.08
CA ARG A 176 12.38 8.78 11.54
C ARG A 176 11.35 8.42 12.59
N LEU A 177 10.63 7.29 12.43
CA LEU A 177 9.70 6.83 13.45
C LEU A 177 10.41 6.32 14.70
N ALA A 178 11.51 5.61 14.59
CA ALA A 178 12.30 5.15 15.74
C ALA A 178 12.82 6.30 16.59
N ALA A 179 13.09 7.46 16.00
CA ALA A 179 13.57 8.67 16.67
C ALA A 179 12.45 9.66 17.04
N LEU A 180 11.16 9.30 16.86
CA LEU A 180 10.05 10.22 17.10
C LEU A 180 9.89 10.52 18.58
N GLY A 181 10.15 11.77 19.03
CA GLY A 181 9.99 12.21 20.41
C GLY A 181 8.53 12.54 20.76
N SER A 182 7.87 13.31 19.91
CA SER A 182 6.48 13.69 20.05
C SER A 182 5.91 14.08 18.70
N PHE A 183 4.58 13.99 18.56
CA PHE A 183 3.91 14.49 17.36
C PHE A 183 2.52 15.02 17.73
N ARG A 184 2.16 16.20 17.20
CA ARG A 184 0.89 16.86 17.51
C ARG A 184 -0.30 15.99 17.12
N GLY A 185 -1.11 15.63 18.13
CA GLY A 185 -2.31 14.81 17.97
C GLY A 185 -2.10 13.32 18.20
N LEU A 186 -0.86 12.87 18.47
CA LEU A 186 -0.62 11.54 19.00
C LEU A 186 -0.76 11.56 20.53
N PHE A 187 -1.59 10.67 21.05
CA PHE A 187 -1.88 10.58 22.48
C PHE A 187 -1.58 9.18 23.04
N GLY A 188 -1.39 9.12 24.33
CA GLY A 188 -1.13 7.88 25.04
C GLY A 188 0.16 7.22 24.56
N ARG A 189 0.11 5.91 24.36
CA ARG A 189 1.27 5.11 23.99
C ARG A 189 1.58 5.08 22.48
N LYS A 190 0.87 5.86 21.65
CA LYS A 190 1.05 5.79 20.18
C LYS A 190 2.46 6.17 19.74
N VAL A 191 3.08 7.19 20.37
CA VAL A 191 4.47 7.56 20.08
C VAL A 191 5.42 6.40 20.41
N GLU A 192 5.28 5.79 21.59
CA GLU A 192 6.07 4.61 22.00
C GLU A 192 5.89 3.46 21.01
N TYR A 193 4.64 3.18 20.59
CA TYR A 193 4.37 2.10 19.63
C TYR A 193 4.97 2.37 18.26
N LEU A 194 4.90 3.61 17.76
CA LEU A 194 5.53 4.00 16.50
C LEU A 194 7.06 3.92 16.57
N ASN A 195 7.69 4.32 17.70
CA ASN A 195 9.12 4.14 17.90
C ASN A 195 9.52 2.66 17.81
N ARG A 196 8.82 1.80 18.55
CA ARG A 196 9.08 0.35 18.53
C ARG A 196 8.81 -0.26 17.16
N LEU A 197 7.81 0.25 16.44
CA LEU A 197 7.54 -0.18 15.05
C LEU A 197 8.70 0.17 14.13
N GLY A 198 9.21 1.43 14.20
CA GLY A 198 10.39 1.85 13.45
C GLY A 198 11.61 0.96 13.74
N GLN A 199 11.90 0.69 15.02
CA GLN A 199 12.97 -0.21 15.42
C GLN A 199 12.78 -1.63 14.86
N SER A 200 11.55 -2.18 14.97
CA SER A 200 11.22 -3.51 14.43
C SER A 200 11.39 -3.58 12.90
N ALA A 201 11.11 -2.49 12.19
CA ALA A 201 11.33 -2.42 10.75
C ALA A 201 12.83 -2.42 10.40
N LEU A 202 13.65 -1.67 11.15
CA LEU A 202 15.11 -1.66 11.00
C LEU A 202 15.75 -3.04 11.33
N GLU A 203 15.14 -3.79 12.24
CA GLU A 203 15.53 -5.17 12.56
C GLU A 203 15.06 -6.20 11.51
N GLY A 204 14.39 -5.77 10.44
CA GLY A 204 13.87 -6.63 9.37
C GLY A 204 12.59 -7.41 9.73
N ARG A 205 11.98 -7.16 10.89
CA ARG A 205 10.77 -7.87 11.35
C ARG A 205 9.51 -7.52 10.54
N LEU A 206 9.58 -6.46 9.74
CA LEU A 206 8.51 -5.97 8.86
C LEU A 206 8.88 -6.10 7.38
N ASP A 207 9.86 -6.95 7.07
CA ASP A 207 10.13 -7.30 5.69
C ASP A 207 8.91 -7.99 5.08
N THR A 208 8.30 -7.31 4.10
CA THR A 208 7.00 -7.69 3.53
C THR A 208 7.06 -9.06 2.87
N GLU A 209 8.15 -9.33 2.15
CA GLU A 209 8.29 -10.59 1.41
C GLU A 209 8.55 -11.78 2.34
N THR A 210 9.34 -11.58 3.39
CA THR A 210 9.55 -12.58 4.43
C THR A 210 8.25 -12.94 5.12
N LEU A 211 7.48 -11.93 5.57
CA LEU A 211 6.18 -12.14 6.20
C LEU A 211 5.17 -12.83 5.27
N ARG A 212 5.23 -12.52 3.97
CA ARG A 212 4.36 -13.10 2.94
C ARG A 212 4.61 -14.60 2.73
N ARG A 213 5.88 -15.02 2.80
CA ARG A 213 6.29 -16.44 2.65
C ARG A 213 6.01 -17.29 3.87
N MET A 214 5.84 -16.69 5.04
CA MET A 214 5.54 -17.42 6.27
C MET A 214 4.16 -18.11 6.17
N PRO A 215 4.00 -19.27 6.83
CA PRO A 215 2.68 -19.83 7.09
C PRO A 215 1.74 -18.80 7.74
N PRO A 216 0.43 -18.86 7.45
CA PRO A 216 -0.54 -17.87 7.96
C PRO A 216 -0.45 -17.62 9.47
N ASP A 217 -0.40 -18.69 10.25
CA ASP A 217 -0.39 -18.59 11.73
C ASP A 217 0.91 -17.98 12.25
N GLU A 218 2.05 -18.29 11.61
CA GLU A 218 3.35 -17.74 11.96
C GLU A 218 3.43 -16.24 11.64
N SER A 219 2.99 -15.83 10.45
CA SER A 219 2.96 -14.41 10.07
C SER A 219 2.02 -13.60 10.97
N LEU A 220 0.85 -14.14 11.33
CA LEU A 220 -0.05 -13.50 12.29
C LEU A 220 0.56 -13.40 13.69
N ALA A 221 1.25 -14.45 14.16
CA ALA A 221 1.95 -14.43 15.44
C ALA A 221 3.09 -13.40 15.45
N ALA A 222 3.90 -13.34 14.38
CA ALA A 222 4.95 -12.35 14.20
C ALA A 222 4.39 -10.91 14.24
N LEU A 223 3.32 -10.64 13.51
CA LEU A 223 2.65 -9.33 13.51
C LEU A 223 2.06 -8.97 14.88
N ARG A 224 1.41 -9.91 15.57
CA ARG A 224 0.88 -9.69 16.93
C ARG A 224 1.95 -9.43 17.99
N SER A 225 3.17 -9.87 17.76
CA SER A 225 4.29 -9.59 18.67
C SER A 225 4.76 -8.12 18.62
N LEU A 226 4.31 -7.35 17.61
CA LEU A 226 4.64 -5.94 17.47
C LEU A 226 3.83 -5.11 18.47
N ALA A 227 4.48 -4.16 19.13
CA ALA A 227 3.84 -3.28 20.11
C ALA A 227 2.72 -2.45 19.46
N GLY A 228 1.51 -2.54 20.00
CA GLY A 228 0.34 -1.82 19.51
C GLY A 228 -0.42 -2.52 18.38
N ILE A 229 0.02 -3.69 17.93
CA ILE A 229 -0.68 -4.52 16.94
C ILE A 229 -1.40 -5.66 17.65
N GLY A 230 -2.73 -5.63 17.59
CA GLY A 230 -3.58 -6.70 18.13
C GLY A 230 -4.09 -7.64 17.04
N GLU A 231 -5.09 -8.46 17.37
CA GLU A 231 -5.69 -9.43 16.47
C GLU A 231 -6.18 -8.79 15.15
N PHE A 232 -7.03 -7.77 15.25
CA PHE A 232 -7.53 -7.06 14.06
C PHE A 232 -6.39 -6.46 13.22
N GLY A 233 -5.41 -5.80 13.87
CA GLY A 233 -4.29 -5.16 13.17
C GLY A 233 -3.43 -6.17 12.42
N SER A 234 -3.11 -7.32 13.04
CA SER A 234 -2.33 -8.37 12.39
C SER A 234 -3.04 -8.94 11.16
N GLN A 235 -4.36 -9.16 11.26
CA GLN A 235 -5.17 -9.61 10.13
C GLN A 235 -5.25 -8.56 9.02
N LEU A 236 -5.41 -7.26 9.38
CA LEU A 236 -5.43 -6.17 8.40
C LEU A 236 -4.10 -6.08 7.63
N VAL A 237 -2.97 -6.10 8.33
CA VAL A 237 -1.64 -6.08 7.70
C VAL A 237 -1.49 -7.28 6.77
N ARG A 238 -1.83 -8.47 7.25
CA ARG A 238 -1.72 -9.69 6.45
C ARG A 238 -2.59 -9.64 5.19
N LEU A 239 -3.83 -9.19 5.29
CA LEU A 239 -4.76 -9.12 4.18
C LEU A 239 -4.39 -8.01 3.18
N ARG A 240 -4.02 -6.83 3.68
CA ARG A 240 -3.97 -5.59 2.88
C ARG A 240 -2.55 -5.10 2.59
N ALA A 241 -1.51 -5.73 3.12
CA ALA A 241 -0.13 -5.42 2.76
C ALA A 241 0.62 -6.64 2.21
N LEU A 242 0.32 -7.83 2.74
CA LEU A 242 0.96 -9.04 2.23
C LEU A 242 0.20 -9.64 1.04
N SER A 243 -1.00 -9.15 0.71
CA SER A 243 -1.91 -9.75 -0.29
C SER A 243 -2.11 -11.26 -0.06
N ALA A 244 -1.97 -11.67 1.19
CA ALA A 244 -2.05 -13.06 1.57
C ALA A 244 -3.49 -13.39 1.97
N TRP A 245 -4.29 -13.78 0.99
CA TRP A 245 -5.65 -14.24 1.20
C TRP A 245 -5.62 -15.41 2.19
N LEU A 246 -6.53 -15.39 3.16
CA LEU A 246 -6.75 -16.58 3.99
C LEU A 246 -7.14 -17.72 3.03
N PRO A 247 -6.51 -18.91 3.12
CA PRO A 247 -7.02 -20.04 2.41
C PRO A 247 -8.50 -20.17 2.81
N CYS A 248 -9.37 -20.19 1.80
CA CYS A 248 -10.80 -20.39 2.02
C CYS A 248 -10.94 -21.55 3.01
N ALA A 249 -11.61 -21.31 4.14
CA ALA A 249 -11.76 -22.30 5.19
C ALA A 249 -12.03 -23.66 4.53
N LYS A 250 -11.21 -24.67 4.85
CA LYS A 250 -11.43 -26.03 4.41
C LYS A 250 -12.91 -26.29 4.56
N ARG A 251 -13.59 -26.72 3.48
CA ARG A 251 -14.96 -27.18 3.57
C ARG A 251 -15.03 -28.06 4.81
N MET A 252 -15.87 -27.67 5.75
CA MET A 252 -16.28 -28.57 6.80
C MET A 252 -17.03 -29.69 6.08
N GLU A 253 -16.38 -30.84 5.98
CA GLU A 253 -17.02 -32.10 5.58
C GLU A 253 -18.02 -32.54 6.65
#